data_d29c6cf82f273c55459dfc0e82341624
#
_entry.id   d29c6cf82f273c55459dfc0e82341624
#
_cell.length_a   1.000
_cell.length_b   1.000
_cell.length_c   1.000
_cell.angle_alpha   90.00
_cell.angle_beta   90.00
_cell.angle_gamma   90.00
#
_symmetry.space_group_name_H-M   'P 1'
#
loop_
_entity.id
_entity.type
_entity.pdbx_description
1 polymer ?
#
loop_
_entity_poly.entity_id
_entity_poly.type
_entity_poly.pdbx_seq_one_letter_code
_entity_poly.pdbx_strand_id
1 'polypeptide(L)'
;MSTSRRTLLGAAIGGAATATVGGLPGTAHAASWQQKWAPSASSDGLGAFETVEDDRADSHPAAKPHIFATGNNWRFNMHTVDRDTSTDRQRQEVTGLRNGSGSNYLKWTSGQTWRLTYSMYIPSSLKATTTFTHIMQMKQPGAGSSPIVVQSLRRVNGVQTIELKVIEGDVLVGRTNLDPLHDKWTDVDFQIKIGNGSSGTVRWILKSGSTTVIDASKTGVDTFLADRVRPKWGIYRSLGDTSGSLQNCYLLLTNLRGYQLL
;
A
#
# COMPACT_ATOMS: atom_id res chain seq x y z
N MET A 1 -36.53 33.95 61.28
CA MET A 1 -37.51 34.98 60.95
C MET A 1 -37.91 34.74 59.50
N SER A 2 -39.05 34.18 59.38
CA SER A 2 -40.33 34.71 58.79
C SER A 2 -40.33 34.64 57.28
N THR A 3 -40.93 33.60 56.76
CA THR A 3 -42.23 33.51 56.03
C THR A 3 -42.40 34.45 54.84
N SER A 4 -42.74 33.92 53.65
CA SER A 4 -44.15 33.90 53.23
C SER A 4 -44.36 33.21 51.88
N ARG A 5 -45.36 32.36 51.90
CA ARG A 5 -46.03 31.74 50.76
C ARG A 5 -46.77 32.81 49.92
N ARG A 6 -46.90 32.57 48.62
CA ARG A 6 -48.18 32.84 47.91
C ARG A 6 -48.30 31.99 46.65
N THR A 7 -49.30 31.15 46.67
CA THR A 7 -49.95 30.42 45.57
C THR A 7 -50.82 31.38 44.76
N LEU A 8 -50.86 31.23 43.45
CA LEU A 8 -52.04 31.63 42.64
C LEU A 8 -52.20 30.73 41.41
N LEU A 9 -53.42 30.32 41.24
CA LEU A 9 -54.01 29.42 40.24
C LEU A 9 -54.06 30.07 38.84
N GLY A 10 -54.04 29.21 37.82
CA GLY A 10 -55.10 29.16 36.79
C GLY A 10 -54.79 29.73 35.43
N ALA A 11 -54.72 28.88 34.45
CA ALA A 11 -55.64 28.81 33.29
C ALA A 11 -55.18 27.79 32.29
N ALA A 12 -56.02 26.81 32.01
CA ALA A 12 -55.87 25.85 30.91
C ALA A 12 -56.28 26.53 29.60
N ILE A 13 -55.44 26.43 28.57
CA ILE A 13 -55.85 26.64 27.18
C ILE A 13 -55.35 25.47 26.38
N GLY A 14 -56.26 24.72 25.79
CA GLY A 14 -55.96 23.61 24.90
C GLY A 14 -55.24 24.06 23.63
N GLY A 15 -54.18 23.37 23.25
CA GLY A 15 -53.46 23.53 22.01
C GLY A 15 -53.19 22.18 21.40
N ALA A 16 -53.59 22.01 20.17
CA ALA A 16 -53.57 20.79 19.37
C ALA A 16 -52.16 20.18 19.34
N ALA A 17 -52.09 18.89 19.66
CA ALA A 17 -50.89 18.11 19.49
C ALA A 17 -50.66 17.87 17.99
N THR A 18 -49.75 18.58 17.36
CA THR A 18 -49.13 18.18 16.11
C THR A 18 -48.13 17.06 16.41
N ALA A 19 -48.49 15.82 16.05
CA ALA A 19 -47.55 14.71 16.08
C ALA A 19 -46.51 14.95 15.00
N THR A 20 -45.35 15.46 15.41
CA THR A 20 -44.13 15.39 14.62
C THR A 20 -43.72 13.90 14.59
N VAL A 21 -43.88 13.27 13.43
CA VAL A 21 -43.26 11.98 13.15
C VAL A 21 -41.76 12.20 13.17
N GLY A 22 -41.16 12.01 14.30
CA GLY A 22 -39.71 11.97 14.45
C GLY A 22 -39.18 10.79 13.64
N GLY A 23 -38.61 11.09 12.46
CA GLY A 23 -37.83 10.09 11.75
C GLY A 23 -36.74 9.56 12.70
N LEU A 24 -36.75 8.26 12.93
CA LEU A 24 -35.68 7.60 13.67
C LEU A 24 -34.35 7.98 13.00
N PRO A 25 -33.36 8.45 13.74
CA PRO A 25 -32.04 8.67 13.17
C PRO A 25 -31.56 7.32 12.64
N GLY A 26 -31.34 7.23 11.33
CA GLY A 26 -30.73 6.05 10.72
C GLY A 26 -29.44 5.74 11.49
N THR A 27 -29.30 4.52 11.96
CA THR A 27 -28.08 4.06 12.60
C THR A 27 -26.94 4.24 11.59
N ALA A 28 -26.08 5.24 11.81
CA ALA A 28 -24.86 5.38 11.05
C ALA A 28 -24.01 4.12 11.33
N HIS A 29 -23.91 3.24 10.36
CA HIS A 29 -23.00 2.11 10.46
C HIS A 29 -21.58 2.66 10.56
N ALA A 30 -20.88 2.26 11.62
CA ALA A 30 -19.45 2.59 11.74
C ALA A 30 -18.69 2.00 10.56
N ALA A 31 -17.87 2.81 9.91
CA ALA A 31 -17.04 2.37 8.80
C ALA A 31 -16.16 1.18 9.22
N SER A 32 -16.18 0.11 8.45
CA SER A 32 -15.44 -1.12 8.77
C SER A 32 -14.62 -1.61 7.59
N TRP A 33 -13.47 -2.24 7.90
CA TRP A 33 -12.63 -2.87 6.90
C TRP A 33 -13.25 -4.17 6.39
N GLN A 34 -13.55 -4.23 5.10
CA GLN A 34 -14.03 -5.42 4.43
C GLN A 34 -12.93 -6.01 3.54
N GLN A 35 -12.60 -7.28 3.78
CA GLN A 35 -11.63 -8.00 2.93
C GLN A 35 -12.22 -8.21 1.54
N LYS A 36 -11.49 -7.74 0.52
CA LYS A 36 -11.87 -7.84 -0.90
C LYS A 36 -10.93 -8.74 -1.69
N TRP A 37 -9.75 -9.04 -1.15
CA TRP A 37 -8.73 -9.82 -1.83
C TRP A 37 -7.84 -10.57 -0.82
N ALA A 38 -7.64 -11.86 -1.05
CA ALA A 38 -6.89 -12.73 -0.15
C ALA A 38 -6.33 -13.95 -0.90
N PRO A 39 -5.40 -13.77 -1.83
CA PRO A 39 -4.86 -14.87 -2.61
C PRO A 39 -3.92 -15.74 -1.77
N SER A 40 -3.73 -16.97 -2.26
CA SER A 40 -2.71 -17.90 -1.79
C SER A 40 -1.66 -18.12 -2.89
N ALA A 41 -0.38 -18.00 -2.57
CA ALA A 41 0.67 -18.23 -3.56
C ALA A 41 0.65 -19.67 -4.09
N SER A 42 0.33 -20.63 -3.22
CA SER A 42 0.31 -22.05 -3.59
C SER A 42 -0.84 -22.45 -4.52
N SER A 43 -2.01 -21.80 -4.43
CA SER A 43 -3.17 -22.13 -5.27
C SER A 43 -3.37 -21.16 -6.42
N ASP A 44 -3.16 -19.87 -6.21
CA ASP A 44 -3.44 -18.83 -7.19
C ASP A 44 -2.20 -18.44 -8.01
N GLY A 45 -1.01 -18.70 -7.47
CA GLY A 45 0.25 -18.42 -8.14
C GLY A 45 0.32 -16.97 -8.65
N LEU A 46 0.78 -16.77 -9.87
CA LEU A 46 0.81 -15.46 -10.53
C LEU A 46 -0.55 -15.04 -11.07
N GLY A 47 -1.53 -15.94 -11.12
CA GLY A 47 -2.93 -15.64 -11.44
C GLY A 47 -3.61 -14.70 -10.44
N ALA A 48 -3.04 -14.51 -9.26
CA ALA A 48 -3.50 -13.52 -8.27
C ALA A 48 -3.40 -12.07 -8.76
N PHE A 49 -2.58 -11.78 -9.77
CA PHE A 49 -2.26 -10.43 -10.22
C PHE A 49 -2.86 -10.11 -11.58
N GLU A 50 -3.04 -8.82 -11.86
CA GLU A 50 -3.51 -8.30 -13.14
C GLU A 50 -2.46 -8.49 -14.24
N THR A 51 -1.19 -8.15 -13.94
CA THR A 51 -0.06 -8.30 -14.86
C THR A 51 1.21 -8.77 -14.15
N VAL A 52 2.07 -9.43 -14.90
CA VAL A 52 3.40 -9.89 -14.49
C VAL A 52 4.42 -9.27 -15.43
N GLU A 53 5.40 -8.59 -14.88
CA GLU A 53 6.52 -7.97 -15.60
C GLU A 53 7.80 -8.76 -15.30
N ASP A 54 7.95 -9.93 -15.93
CA ASP A 54 9.06 -10.87 -15.77
C ASP A 54 10.00 -10.78 -16.97
N ASP A 55 11.18 -10.19 -16.78
CA ASP A 55 12.21 -9.99 -17.82
C ASP A 55 11.63 -9.53 -19.16
N ARG A 56 10.92 -8.39 -19.12
CA ARG A 56 10.21 -7.85 -20.30
C ARG A 56 11.11 -7.52 -21.49
N ALA A 57 12.39 -7.31 -21.24
CA ALA A 57 13.38 -7.03 -22.27
C ALA A 57 14.04 -8.30 -22.84
N ASP A 58 13.64 -9.47 -22.32
CA ASP A 58 14.28 -10.75 -22.64
C ASP A 58 15.80 -10.73 -22.49
N SER A 59 16.24 -10.03 -21.42
CA SER A 59 17.65 -9.77 -21.16
C SER A 59 18.39 -10.94 -20.53
N HIS A 60 17.65 -11.86 -19.87
CA HIS A 60 18.20 -13.02 -19.19
C HIS A 60 17.26 -14.23 -19.25
N PRO A 61 16.91 -14.70 -20.46
CA PRO A 61 15.89 -15.74 -20.66
C PRO A 61 16.25 -17.07 -20.01
N ALA A 62 17.54 -17.37 -19.85
CA ALA A 62 18.02 -18.62 -19.23
C ALA A 62 17.67 -18.71 -17.73
N ALA A 63 17.38 -17.59 -17.06
CA ALA A 63 16.99 -17.54 -15.65
C ALA A 63 15.46 -17.47 -15.42
N LYS A 64 14.66 -17.45 -16.48
CA LYS A 64 13.19 -17.41 -16.37
C LYS A 64 12.64 -18.73 -15.77
N PRO A 65 11.57 -18.63 -14.94
CA PRO A 65 10.93 -17.42 -14.50
C PRO A 65 11.69 -16.71 -13.36
N HIS A 66 11.78 -15.38 -13.43
CA HIS A 66 12.32 -14.58 -12.32
C HIS A 66 11.28 -14.36 -11.23
N ILE A 67 9.98 -14.39 -11.61
CA ILE A 67 8.85 -14.23 -10.71
C ILE A 67 8.06 -15.53 -10.66
N PHE A 68 7.93 -16.14 -9.49
CA PHE A 68 7.18 -17.38 -9.33
C PHE A 68 6.66 -17.58 -7.92
N ALA A 69 5.67 -18.46 -7.79
CA ALA A 69 5.20 -18.93 -6.49
C ALA A 69 6.04 -20.13 -6.02
N THR A 70 6.41 -20.15 -4.75
CA THR A 70 7.10 -21.26 -4.10
C THR A 70 6.57 -21.45 -2.69
N GLY A 71 5.92 -22.60 -2.43
CA GLY A 71 5.14 -22.79 -1.22
C GLY A 71 4.08 -21.67 -1.08
N ASN A 72 4.03 -21.03 0.06
CA ASN A 72 3.11 -19.91 0.32
C ASN A 72 3.68 -18.53 -0.01
N ASN A 73 4.78 -18.47 -0.76
CA ASN A 73 5.46 -17.21 -1.05
C ASN A 73 5.43 -16.91 -2.55
N TRP A 74 5.35 -15.63 -2.90
CA TRP A 74 5.75 -15.11 -4.19
C TRP A 74 7.21 -14.68 -4.11
N ARG A 75 8.03 -15.17 -5.03
CA ARG A 75 9.46 -14.88 -5.09
C ARG A 75 9.77 -14.06 -6.34
N PHE A 76 10.60 -13.05 -6.14
CA PHE A 76 11.08 -12.13 -7.17
C PHE A 76 12.61 -12.20 -7.17
N ASN A 77 13.20 -12.84 -8.16
CA ASN A 77 14.66 -12.87 -8.35
C ASN A 77 15.09 -11.66 -9.18
N MET A 78 16.24 -11.11 -8.88
CA MET A 78 16.88 -10.05 -9.66
C MET A 78 18.36 -10.36 -9.80
N HIS A 79 18.85 -10.46 -11.03
CA HIS A 79 20.26 -10.69 -11.33
C HIS A 79 20.91 -9.39 -11.81
N THR A 80 22.22 -9.30 -11.68
CA THR A 80 22.96 -8.09 -12.10
C THR A 80 22.90 -7.85 -13.60
N VAL A 81 22.65 -8.90 -14.38
CA VAL A 81 22.53 -8.84 -15.84
C VAL A 81 21.12 -8.52 -16.34
N ASP A 82 20.10 -8.64 -15.49
CA ASP A 82 18.71 -8.35 -15.89
C ASP A 82 18.57 -6.87 -16.30
N ARG A 83 17.71 -6.63 -17.28
CA ARG A 83 17.38 -5.27 -17.74
C ARG A 83 15.87 -5.12 -17.89
N ASP A 84 15.37 -3.89 -17.79
CA ASP A 84 14.02 -3.53 -18.20
C ASP A 84 14.05 -3.06 -19.67
N THR A 85 12.90 -2.76 -20.23
CA THR A 85 12.78 -2.10 -21.56
C THR A 85 13.49 -0.74 -21.62
N SER A 86 13.68 -0.09 -20.49
CA SER A 86 14.63 1.02 -20.31
C SER A 86 15.94 0.47 -19.76
N THR A 87 17.04 0.64 -20.49
CA THR A 87 18.33 -0.02 -20.19
C THR A 87 19.05 0.49 -18.95
N ASP A 88 18.60 1.61 -18.38
CA ASP A 88 19.13 2.24 -17.16
C ASP A 88 18.58 1.63 -15.85
N ARG A 89 17.75 0.57 -15.96
CA ARG A 89 17.04 -0.02 -14.80
C ARG A 89 16.75 -1.50 -14.98
N GLN A 90 16.41 -2.12 -13.85
CA GLN A 90 16.00 -3.53 -13.75
C GLN A 90 14.58 -3.59 -13.16
N ARG A 91 13.75 -4.54 -13.64
CA ARG A 91 12.38 -4.71 -13.17
C ARG A 91 11.94 -6.15 -13.20
N GLN A 92 11.44 -6.60 -12.05
CA GLN A 92 10.71 -7.85 -11.88
C GLN A 92 9.54 -7.55 -10.94
N GLU A 93 8.34 -7.29 -11.48
CA GLU A 93 7.18 -6.82 -10.70
C GLU A 93 5.88 -7.49 -11.13
N VAL A 94 4.97 -7.64 -10.18
CA VAL A 94 3.56 -7.97 -10.39
C VAL A 94 2.69 -6.74 -10.12
N THR A 95 1.52 -6.66 -10.75
CA THR A 95 0.69 -5.48 -10.64
C THR A 95 -0.78 -5.85 -10.51
N GLY A 96 -1.51 -5.09 -9.69
CA GLY A 96 -2.96 -5.16 -9.55
C GLY A 96 -3.44 -6.37 -8.77
N LEU A 97 -4.73 -6.42 -8.54
CA LEU A 97 -5.41 -7.41 -7.71
C LEU A 97 -6.49 -8.09 -8.54
N ARG A 98 -6.26 -9.34 -8.96
CA ARG A 98 -7.27 -10.11 -9.71
C ARG A 98 -8.38 -10.54 -8.76
N ASN A 99 -9.61 -10.32 -9.18
CA ASN A 99 -10.80 -10.69 -8.42
C ASN A 99 -11.64 -11.70 -9.21
N GLY A 100 -11.39 -12.97 -8.97
CA GLY A 100 -12.04 -14.07 -9.70
C GLY A 100 -11.39 -14.37 -11.05
N SER A 101 -12.18 -14.88 -12.00
CA SER A 101 -11.71 -15.31 -13.32
C SER A 101 -11.64 -14.19 -14.36
N GLY A 102 -10.86 -14.41 -15.41
CA GLY A 102 -10.78 -13.50 -16.55
C GLY A 102 -10.08 -12.18 -16.22
N SER A 103 -10.59 -11.08 -16.76
CA SER A 103 -10.08 -9.71 -16.60
C SER A 103 -10.76 -8.92 -15.46
N ASN A 104 -11.29 -9.60 -14.46
CA ASN A 104 -11.86 -8.94 -13.29
C ASN A 104 -10.74 -8.51 -12.32
N TYR A 105 -10.62 -7.21 -12.11
CA TYR A 105 -9.64 -6.62 -11.21
C TYR A 105 -10.31 -5.68 -10.22
N LEU A 106 -9.77 -5.60 -9.01
CA LEU A 106 -10.19 -4.57 -8.07
C LEU A 106 -9.68 -3.22 -8.55
N LYS A 107 -10.59 -2.28 -8.73
CA LYS A 107 -10.30 -0.91 -9.17
C LYS A 107 -10.41 0.03 -7.98
N TRP A 108 -9.32 0.65 -7.62
CA TRP A 108 -9.28 1.65 -6.55
C TRP A 108 -9.45 3.05 -7.15
N THR A 109 -10.58 3.66 -6.87
CA THR A 109 -10.95 4.94 -7.46
C THR A 109 -10.96 6.07 -6.44
N SER A 110 -11.01 7.31 -6.92
CA SER A 110 -11.05 8.51 -6.07
C SER A 110 -12.18 8.43 -5.03
N GLY A 111 -11.91 8.88 -3.82
CA GLY A 111 -12.80 8.84 -2.66
C GLY A 111 -12.72 7.56 -1.82
N GLN A 112 -12.25 6.46 -2.37
CA GLN A 112 -12.16 5.19 -1.66
C GLN A 112 -10.96 5.15 -0.72
N THR A 113 -11.12 4.36 0.37
CA THR A 113 -10.02 4.06 1.30
C THR A 113 -9.73 2.57 1.28
N TRP A 114 -8.46 2.22 1.08
CA TRP A 114 -7.99 0.86 0.96
C TRP A 114 -6.86 0.56 1.93
N ARG A 115 -6.71 -0.72 2.28
CA ARG A 115 -5.65 -1.24 3.12
C ARG A 115 -5.07 -2.49 2.51
N LEU A 116 -3.75 -2.59 2.50
CA LEU A 116 -2.99 -3.78 2.16
C LEU A 116 -2.26 -4.28 3.39
N THR A 117 -2.33 -5.57 3.65
CA THR A 117 -1.46 -6.23 4.61
C THR A 117 -0.71 -7.36 3.94
N TYR A 118 0.55 -7.53 4.28
CA TYR A 118 1.41 -8.60 3.80
C TYR A 118 2.65 -8.74 4.66
N SER A 119 3.33 -9.88 4.53
CA SER A 119 4.66 -10.07 5.10
C SER A 119 5.69 -10.07 3.97
N MET A 120 6.81 -9.42 4.18
CA MET A 120 7.95 -9.37 3.25
C MET A 120 9.21 -9.91 3.93
N TYR A 121 10.03 -10.62 3.16
CA TYR A 121 11.37 -11.03 3.55
C TYR A 121 12.38 -10.39 2.61
N ILE A 122 13.22 -9.50 3.17
CA ILE A 122 14.27 -8.77 2.46
C ILE A 122 15.60 -9.40 2.85
N PRO A 123 16.23 -10.20 1.98
CA PRO A 123 17.53 -10.78 2.28
C PRO A 123 18.62 -9.71 2.32
N SER A 124 19.71 -9.97 3.04
CA SER A 124 20.88 -9.09 3.10
C SER A 124 21.54 -8.84 1.73
N SER A 125 21.22 -9.68 0.74
CA SER A 125 21.60 -9.46 -0.67
C SER A 125 20.76 -8.39 -1.39
N LEU A 126 19.55 -8.07 -0.92
CA LEU A 126 18.74 -6.98 -1.48
C LEU A 126 19.01 -5.68 -0.72
N LYS A 127 20.05 -4.98 -1.15
CA LYS A 127 20.56 -3.77 -0.50
C LYS A 127 19.85 -2.49 -0.96
N ALA A 128 19.89 -1.49 -0.10
CA ALA A 128 19.50 -0.13 -0.44
C ALA A 128 20.53 0.51 -1.39
N THR A 129 20.05 1.28 -2.37
CA THR A 129 20.84 1.96 -3.40
C THR A 129 20.90 3.47 -3.16
N THR A 130 21.87 4.14 -3.77
CA THR A 130 21.97 5.62 -3.75
C THR A 130 20.92 6.29 -4.62
N THR A 131 20.31 5.53 -5.54
CA THR A 131 19.23 5.99 -6.42
C THR A 131 17.88 5.48 -5.91
N PHE A 132 17.24 4.57 -6.63
CA PHE A 132 16.00 3.95 -6.15
C PHE A 132 16.05 2.42 -6.28
N THR A 133 15.48 1.76 -5.26
CA THR A 133 15.10 0.34 -5.30
C THR A 133 13.69 0.27 -4.72
N HIS A 134 12.67 0.31 -5.59
CA HIS A 134 11.28 0.17 -5.17
C HIS A 134 10.94 -1.30 -4.99
N ILE A 135 10.29 -1.62 -3.88
CA ILE A 135 9.78 -2.97 -3.57
C ILE A 135 8.25 -3.02 -3.52
N MET A 136 7.61 -1.86 -3.45
CA MET A 136 6.17 -1.67 -3.65
C MET A 136 5.93 -0.28 -4.24
N GLN A 137 4.93 -0.18 -5.12
CA GLN A 137 4.49 1.07 -5.71
C GLN A 137 2.95 1.11 -5.74
N MET A 138 2.38 2.30 -5.57
CA MET A 138 1.01 2.58 -6.00
C MET A 138 1.08 3.35 -7.31
N LYS A 139 0.36 2.89 -8.32
CA LYS A 139 0.48 3.43 -9.68
C LYS A 139 -0.85 3.36 -10.42
N GLN A 140 -1.13 4.33 -11.29
CA GLN A 140 -2.22 4.19 -12.25
C GLN A 140 -1.84 3.22 -13.39
N PRO A 141 -2.80 2.65 -14.13
CA PRO A 141 -2.55 1.90 -15.36
C PRO A 141 -1.88 2.76 -16.44
N GLY A 142 -1.25 2.08 -17.38
CA GLY A 142 -0.59 2.72 -18.52
C GLY A 142 0.91 2.92 -18.33
N ALA A 143 1.59 3.12 -19.47
CA ALA A 143 3.02 3.39 -19.52
C ALA A 143 3.30 4.88 -19.26
N GLY A 144 4.51 5.19 -18.79
CA GLY A 144 5.01 6.57 -18.69
C GLY A 144 4.54 7.39 -17.50
N SER A 145 3.49 6.96 -16.75
CA SER A 145 3.09 7.69 -15.54
C SER A 145 4.09 7.49 -14.40
N SER A 146 4.30 8.52 -13.59
CA SER A 146 5.02 8.40 -12.32
C SER A 146 4.27 7.50 -11.35
N PRO A 147 4.95 6.82 -10.41
CA PRO A 147 4.27 6.21 -9.27
C PRO A 147 3.61 7.30 -8.40
N ILE A 148 2.59 6.91 -7.65
CA ILE A 148 1.87 7.79 -6.71
C ILE A 148 2.52 7.69 -5.33
N VAL A 149 2.72 6.46 -4.86
CA VAL A 149 3.41 6.14 -3.60
C VAL A 149 4.45 5.08 -3.89
N VAL A 150 5.60 5.15 -3.24
CA VAL A 150 6.66 4.14 -3.33
C VAL A 150 7.14 3.72 -1.94
N GLN A 151 7.32 2.40 -1.77
CA GLN A 151 8.11 1.84 -0.68
C GLN A 151 9.47 1.46 -1.26
N SER A 152 10.53 2.07 -0.75
CA SER A 152 11.85 2.00 -1.37
C SER A 152 12.92 1.64 -0.36
N LEU A 153 13.92 0.91 -0.83
CA LEU A 153 15.18 0.72 -0.15
C LEU A 153 16.14 1.79 -0.68
N ARG A 154 16.51 2.73 0.19
CA ARG A 154 17.32 3.88 -0.19
C ARG A 154 18.50 4.08 0.76
N ARG A 155 19.66 4.37 0.20
CA ARG A 155 20.82 4.75 0.99
C ARG A 155 20.80 6.26 1.22
N VAL A 156 20.73 6.65 2.49
CA VAL A 156 20.68 8.06 2.91
C VAL A 156 21.85 8.32 3.84
N ASN A 157 22.71 9.25 3.48
CA ASN A 157 23.95 9.57 4.24
C ASN A 157 24.78 8.30 4.57
N GLY A 158 24.92 7.40 3.59
CA GLY A 158 25.64 6.14 3.76
C GLY A 158 24.87 5.01 4.46
N VAL A 159 23.75 5.29 5.12
CA VAL A 159 22.95 4.32 5.87
C VAL A 159 21.91 3.69 4.96
N GLN A 160 21.74 2.36 5.04
CA GLN A 160 20.66 1.65 4.36
C GLN A 160 19.33 1.91 5.08
N THR A 161 18.34 2.37 4.36
CA THR A 161 17.01 2.65 4.90
C THR A 161 15.92 2.02 4.07
N ILE A 162 14.77 1.79 4.70
CA ILE A 162 13.49 1.55 4.05
C ILE A 162 12.58 2.75 4.30
N GLU A 163 11.96 3.25 3.25
CA GLU A 163 11.12 4.45 3.34
C GLU A 163 9.82 4.28 2.55
N LEU A 164 8.79 4.99 2.97
CA LEU A 164 7.58 5.22 2.19
C LEU A 164 7.47 6.70 1.83
N LYS A 165 7.22 6.98 0.56
CA LYS A 165 7.12 8.34 0.03
C LYS A 165 5.92 8.50 -0.88
N VAL A 166 5.20 9.63 -0.77
CA VAL A 166 4.27 10.11 -1.79
C VAL A 166 5.07 10.93 -2.78
N ILE A 167 4.96 10.62 -4.07
CA ILE A 167 5.84 11.20 -5.09
C ILE A 167 5.48 12.65 -5.40
N GLU A 168 4.18 12.95 -5.53
CA GLU A 168 3.75 14.33 -5.68
C GLU A 168 4.11 15.12 -4.41
N GLY A 169 4.81 16.23 -4.59
CA GLY A 169 5.33 17.06 -3.51
C GLY A 169 6.51 16.45 -2.73
N ASP A 170 7.06 15.31 -3.17
CA ASP A 170 8.23 14.63 -2.55
C ASP A 170 8.06 14.34 -1.04
N VAL A 171 6.84 13.92 -0.62
CA VAL A 171 6.46 13.80 0.79
C VAL A 171 6.95 12.50 1.40
N LEU A 172 7.92 12.57 2.31
CA LEU A 172 8.33 11.43 3.13
C LEU A 172 7.24 11.12 4.16
N VAL A 173 6.64 9.92 4.07
CA VAL A 173 5.68 9.41 5.06
C VAL A 173 6.44 8.89 6.28
N GLY A 174 7.46 8.06 6.06
CA GLY A 174 8.29 7.52 7.13
C GLY A 174 9.55 6.85 6.57
N ARG A 175 10.56 6.70 7.43
CA ARG A 175 11.84 6.05 7.14
C ARG A 175 12.41 5.41 8.39
N THR A 176 13.03 4.24 8.23
CA THR A 176 13.77 3.56 9.30
C THR A 176 15.00 2.85 8.75
N ASN A 177 15.88 2.42 9.63
CA ASN A 177 17.05 1.62 9.25
C ASN A 177 16.63 0.28 8.68
N LEU A 178 17.23 -0.13 7.55
CA LEU A 178 16.94 -1.40 6.88
C LEU A 178 17.71 -2.57 7.49
N ASP A 179 18.94 -2.36 7.95
CA ASP A 179 19.83 -3.44 8.39
C ASP A 179 19.20 -4.39 9.44
N PRO A 180 18.47 -3.88 10.47
CA PRO A 180 17.81 -4.77 11.44
C PRO A 180 16.64 -5.59 10.86
N LEU A 181 16.17 -5.25 9.67
CA LEU A 181 15.04 -5.92 8.99
C LEU A 181 15.49 -6.96 7.97
N HIS A 182 16.78 -6.99 7.61
CA HIS A 182 17.34 -8.01 6.73
C HIS A 182 17.23 -9.40 7.33
N ASP A 183 17.01 -10.39 6.46
CA ASP A 183 16.95 -11.82 6.77
C ASP A 183 15.88 -12.17 7.82
N LYS A 184 14.81 -11.36 7.87
CA LYS A 184 13.65 -11.53 8.75
C LYS A 184 12.36 -11.24 8.01
N TRP A 185 11.29 -11.88 8.45
CA TRP A 185 9.95 -11.49 8.05
C TRP A 185 9.55 -10.18 8.72
N THR A 186 9.06 -9.25 7.92
CA THR A 186 8.53 -7.97 8.37
C THR A 186 7.10 -7.82 7.86
N ASP A 187 6.16 -7.55 8.77
CA ASP A 187 4.76 -7.34 8.43
C ASP A 187 4.52 -5.88 8.05
N VAL A 188 3.77 -5.71 6.99
CA VAL A 188 3.37 -4.40 6.45
C VAL A 188 1.87 -4.23 6.60
N ASP A 189 1.46 -3.07 7.10
CA ASP A 189 0.09 -2.56 7.06
C ASP A 189 0.13 -1.18 6.37
N PHE A 190 -0.36 -1.13 5.14
CA PHE A 190 -0.39 0.06 4.33
C PHE A 190 -1.82 0.49 4.08
N GLN A 191 -2.17 1.73 4.42
CA GLN A 191 -3.50 2.29 4.23
C GLN A 191 -3.40 3.55 3.36
N ILE A 192 -4.33 3.69 2.43
CA ILE A 192 -4.38 4.82 1.51
C ILE A 192 -5.83 5.24 1.26
N LYS A 193 -6.12 6.53 1.45
CA LYS A 193 -7.32 7.17 0.89
C LYS A 193 -6.94 7.74 -0.46
N ILE A 194 -7.64 7.33 -1.50
CA ILE A 194 -7.43 7.81 -2.86
C ILE A 194 -8.06 9.20 -2.99
N GLY A 195 -7.24 10.21 -3.22
CA GLY A 195 -7.72 11.59 -3.32
C GLY A 195 -6.77 12.47 -4.09
N ASN A 196 -7.33 13.40 -4.88
CA ASN A 196 -6.60 14.36 -5.69
C ASN A 196 -6.18 15.57 -4.85
N GLY A 197 -5.02 16.14 -5.13
CA GLY A 197 -4.46 17.29 -4.42
C GLY A 197 -4.26 16.99 -2.93
N SER A 198 -4.92 17.71 -2.04
CA SER A 198 -4.78 17.54 -0.59
C SER A 198 -5.81 16.59 0.05
N SER A 199 -6.60 15.86 -0.74
CA SER A 199 -7.69 15.04 -0.20
C SER A 199 -7.29 13.60 0.14
N GLY A 200 -6.09 13.18 -0.22
CA GLY A 200 -5.55 11.86 0.09
C GLY A 200 -4.91 11.75 1.47
N THR A 201 -4.78 10.52 1.92
CA THR A 201 -4.05 10.17 3.15
C THR A 201 -3.28 8.88 2.95
N VAL A 202 -2.17 8.72 3.66
CA VAL A 202 -1.37 7.49 3.67
C VAL A 202 -0.97 7.17 5.10
N ARG A 203 -1.07 5.90 5.51
CA ARG A 203 -0.49 5.37 6.75
C ARG A 203 0.34 4.13 6.44
N TRP A 204 1.44 3.99 7.12
CA TRP A 204 2.37 2.89 6.93
C TRP A 204 2.90 2.39 8.26
N ILE A 205 2.70 1.10 8.51
CA ILE A 205 3.16 0.42 9.72
C ILE A 205 4.05 -0.74 9.28
N LEU A 206 5.23 -0.84 9.88
CA LEU A 206 6.10 -2.01 9.79
C LEU A 206 6.24 -2.66 11.16
N LYS A 207 6.16 -4.00 11.19
CA LYS A 207 6.40 -4.79 12.40
C LYS A 207 7.43 -5.88 12.10
N SER A 208 8.38 -6.05 13.02
CA SER A 208 9.31 -7.18 13.03
C SER A 208 9.00 -8.02 14.26
N GLY A 209 8.38 -9.18 14.05
CA GLY A 209 7.75 -9.94 15.13
C GLY A 209 6.68 -9.11 15.87
N SER A 210 6.75 -9.03 17.19
CA SER A 210 5.84 -8.22 18.01
C SER A 210 6.18 -6.72 18.04
N THR A 211 7.35 -6.32 17.53
CA THR A 211 7.85 -4.93 17.63
C THR A 211 7.33 -4.09 16.47
N THR A 212 6.63 -2.99 16.77
CA THR A 212 6.35 -1.96 15.78
C THR A 212 7.61 -1.15 15.51
N VAL A 213 8.17 -1.28 14.31
CA VAL A 213 9.40 -0.60 13.88
C VAL A 213 9.11 0.83 13.44
N ILE A 214 7.97 1.02 12.78
CA ILE A 214 7.46 2.33 12.36
C ILE A 214 5.94 2.30 12.31
N ASP A 215 5.31 3.39 12.71
CA ASP A 215 3.91 3.72 12.48
C ASP A 215 3.85 5.20 12.11
N ALA A 216 3.69 5.47 10.83
CA ALA A 216 3.75 6.83 10.29
C ALA A 216 2.58 7.10 9.35
N SER A 217 2.10 8.33 9.35
CA SER A 217 1.00 8.75 8.48
C SER A 217 1.21 10.17 7.94
N LYS A 218 0.58 10.43 6.79
CA LYS A 218 0.46 11.76 6.20
C LYS A 218 -0.97 11.96 5.70
N THR A 219 -1.48 13.14 5.96
CA THR A 219 -2.76 13.64 5.45
C THR A 219 -2.50 14.85 4.55
N GLY A 220 -3.47 15.22 3.73
CA GLY A 220 -3.31 16.36 2.84
C GLY A 220 -2.33 16.09 1.70
N VAL A 221 -2.24 14.86 1.22
CA VAL A 221 -1.32 14.45 0.15
C VAL A 221 -2.09 14.03 -1.10
N ASP A 222 -1.45 14.16 -2.27
CA ASP A 222 -2.02 13.68 -3.53
C ASP A 222 -1.73 12.18 -3.71
N THR A 223 -2.80 11.40 -3.76
CA THR A 223 -2.74 9.94 -3.91
C THR A 223 -3.49 9.45 -5.16
N PHE A 224 -3.76 10.37 -6.10
CA PHE A 224 -4.52 10.08 -7.32
C PHE A 224 -3.92 10.84 -8.50
N LEU A 225 -3.91 10.22 -9.68
CA LEU A 225 -3.51 10.90 -10.92
C LEU A 225 -4.73 11.13 -11.84
N ALA A 226 -5.30 10.05 -12.41
CA ALA A 226 -6.38 10.22 -13.38
C ALA A 226 -7.44 9.11 -13.35
N ASP A 227 -7.10 7.84 -13.53
CA ASP A 227 -8.06 6.75 -13.77
C ASP A 227 -8.35 5.97 -12.47
N ARG A 228 -7.45 5.09 -12.12
CA ARG A 228 -7.52 4.24 -10.92
C ARG A 228 -6.13 4.00 -10.37
N VAL A 229 -6.07 3.63 -9.11
CA VAL A 229 -4.81 3.27 -8.45
C VAL A 229 -4.74 1.76 -8.31
N ARG A 230 -3.56 1.18 -8.47
CA ARG A 230 -3.29 -0.23 -8.24
C ARG A 230 -1.91 -0.42 -7.64
N PRO A 231 -1.75 -1.41 -6.75
CA PRO A 231 -0.45 -1.74 -6.20
C PRO A 231 0.41 -2.51 -7.21
N LYS A 232 1.72 -2.37 -7.06
CA LYS A 232 2.74 -3.19 -7.69
C LYS A 232 3.70 -3.66 -6.61
N TRP A 233 4.21 -4.87 -6.75
CA TRP A 233 5.21 -5.43 -5.87
C TRP A 233 6.31 -6.13 -6.67
N GLY A 234 7.51 -6.17 -6.11
CA GLY A 234 8.66 -6.82 -6.71
C GLY A 234 9.92 -6.03 -6.50
N ILE A 235 10.85 -6.11 -7.44
CA ILE A 235 12.09 -5.34 -7.41
C ILE A 235 12.16 -4.50 -8.67
N TYR A 236 12.19 -3.17 -8.47
CA TYR A 236 12.40 -2.20 -9.54
C TYR A 236 13.48 -1.23 -9.10
N ARG A 237 14.67 -1.30 -9.73
CA ARG A 237 15.83 -0.54 -9.30
C ARG A 237 16.58 0.12 -10.44
N SER A 238 17.18 1.26 -10.17
CA SER A 238 18.06 1.97 -11.09
C SER A 238 19.44 1.32 -11.13
N LEU A 239 20.06 1.32 -12.29
CA LEU A 239 21.46 0.93 -12.48
C LEU A 239 22.46 2.06 -12.17
N GLY A 240 21.99 3.29 -11.89
CA GLY A 240 22.82 4.43 -11.52
C GLY A 240 23.31 4.41 -10.06
N ASP A 241 23.25 3.25 -9.37
CA ASP A 241 23.79 3.13 -8.01
C ASP A 241 25.30 3.26 -8.01
N THR A 242 25.83 4.07 -7.10
CA THR A 242 27.28 4.31 -6.91
C THR A 242 27.84 3.66 -5.65
N SER A 243 27.01 2.95 -4.88
CA SER A 243 27.39 2.35 -3.61
C SER A 243 27.89 0.89 -3.74
N GLY A 244 27.86 0.31 -4.93
CA GLY A 244 28.17 -1.11 -5.14
C GLY A 244 27.10 -2.06 -4.57
N SER A 245 25.87 -1.57 -4.39
CA SER A 245 24.76 -2.35 -3.81
C SER A 245 24.04 -3.24 -4.82
N LEU A 246 24.31 -3.09 -6.12
CA LEU A 246 23.70 -3.89 -7.16
C LEU A 246 24.34 -5.28 -7.20
N GLN A 247 23.61 -6.28 -6.73
CA GLN A 247 24.05 -7.69 -6.74
C GLN A 247 22.85 -8.58 -7.04
N ASN A 248 23.10 -9.88 -7.27
CA ASN A 248 22.05 -10.87 -7.38
C ASN A 248 21.31 -10.95 -6.05
N CYS A 249 19.99 -10.85 -6.10
CA CYS A 249 19.17 -10.80 -4.90
C CYS A 249 17.76 -11.34 -5.18
N TYR A 250 16.94 -11.37 -4.14
CA TYR A 250 15.53 -11.72 -4.26
C TYR A 250 14.69 -10.97 -3.22
N LEU A 251 13.38 -11.00 -3.42
CA LEU A 251 12.37 -10.57 -2.45
C LEU A 251 11.36 -11.68 -2.31
N LEU A 252 10.88 -11.95 -1.08
CA LEU A 252 9.73 -12.83 -0.86
C LEU A 252 8.56 -12.03 -0.29
N LEU A 253 7.36 -12.35 -0.75
CA LEU A 253 6.11 -11.84 -0.20
C LEU A 253 5.19 -12.99 0.15
N THR A 254 4.42 -12.85 1.23
CA THR A 254 3.39 -13.80 1.64
C THR A 254 2.23 -13.09 2.34
N ASN A 255 1.12 -13.80 2.54
CA ASN A 255 -0.05 -13.29 3.27
C ASN A 255 -0.64 -11.99 2.71
N LEU A 256 -0.57 -11.81 1.40
CA LEU A 256 -1.15 -10.63 0.75
C LEU A 256 -2.65 -10.57 0.98
N ARG A 257 -3.16 -9.44 1.48
CA ARG A 257 -4.59 -9.18 1.71
C ARG A 257 -4.92 -7.75 1.33
N GLY A 258 -6.07 -7.56 0.72
CA GLY A 258 -6.62 -6.26 0.36
C GLY A 258 -7.98 -6.03 1.02
N TYR A 259 -8.16 -4.85 1.62
CA TYR A 259 -9.40 -4.46 2.30
C TYR A 259 -9.86 -3.09 1.82
N GLN A 260 -11.17 -2.91 1.77
CA GLN A 260 -11.81 -1.61 1.52
C GLN A 260 -12.56 -1.15 2.78
N LEU A 261 -12.47 0.11 3.10
CA LEU A 261 -13.25 0.74 4.17
C LEU A 261 -14.64 1.08 3.60
N LEU A 262 -15.70 0.52 4.20
CA LEU A 262 -17.10 0.72 3.82
C LEU A 262 -17.93 1.17 5.03
#